data_a79766d930428d0cd5a587e96e567bc1
#
_entry.id   a79766d930428d0cd5a587e96e567bc1
#
_cell.length_a   1.000
_cell.length_b   1.000
_cell.length_c   1.000
_cell.angle_alpha   90.00
_cell.angle_beta   90.00
_cell.angle_gamma   90.00
#
_symmetry.space_group_name_H-M   'P 1'
#
loop_
_entity.id
_entity.type
_entity.pdbx_description
1 polymer ?
#
loop_
_entity_poly.entity_id
_entity_poly.type
_entity_poly.pdbx_seq_one_letter_code
_entity_poly.pdbx_strand_id
1 'polypeptide(L)'
;FATLSPIPGFRAWLGKNAGTLLQQLPDKLRTELGRALQADAPQAAQLVSAVETADKAQALDAKSPVRQVLLHCAAHYLGRALHEGKPIDPVARFHLGNGARVERLNWAGDPSSKGLKQSFGLMVNYLYDLKRLDKHRTQLAQGQVPVSKEISALLLD
;
A
#
# COMPACT_ATOMS: atom_id res chain seq x y z
N PHE A 1 0.76 0.55 -21.07
CA PHE A 1 1.55 1.68 -20.54
C PHE A 1 1.39 1.75 -19.03
N ALA A 2 2.48 1.72 -18.33
CA ALA A 2 2.51 1.76 -16.88
C ALA A 2 3.37 2.92 -16.37
N THR A 3 2.91 3.57 -15.30
CA THR A 3 3.72 4.59 -14.61
C THR A 3 4.51 3.95 -13.48
N LEU A 4 5.55 4.63 -13.02
CA LEU A 4 6.18 4.36 -11.74
C LEU A 4 6.01 5.61 -10.89
N SER A 5 5.19 5.53 -9.85
CA SER A 5 4.70 6.71 -9.15
C SER A 5 4.98 6.64 -7.65
N PRO A 6 5.16 7.80 -7.00
CA PRO A 6 5.27 7.87 -5.55
C PRO A 6 3.92 7.65 -4.86
N ILE A 7 3.94 7.40 -3.56
CA ILE A 7 2.75 7.29 -2.71
C ILE A 7 2.88 8.32 -1.59
N PRO A 8 2.66 9.61 -1.88
CA PRO A 8 3.07 10.69 -0.97
C PRO A 8 2.35 10.72 0.38
N GLY A 9 1.13 10.20 0.45
CA GLY A 9 0.34 10.26 1.68
C GLY A 9 0.35 9.00 2.53
N PHE A 10 1.02 7.93 2.11
CA PHE A 10 0.88 6.64 2.76
C PHE A 10 1.37 6.61 4.20
N ARG A 11 2.59 7.10 4.46
CA ARG A 11 3.16 7.04 5.81
C ARG A 11 2.31 7.79 6.83
N ALA A 12 1.84 8.99 6.48
CA ALA A 12 0.98 9.78 7.36
C ALA A 12 -0.37 9.08 7.61
N TRP A 13 -0.96 8.51 6.56
CA TRP A 13 -2.23 7.78 6.69
C TRP A 13 -2.07 6.53 7.57
N LEU A 14 -0.98 5.80 7.39
CA LEU A 14 -0.71 4.60 8.17
C LEU A 14 -0.62 4.93 9.66
N GLY A 15 0.04 6.02 10.02
CA GLY A 15 0.15 6.44 11.41
C GLY A 15 -1.21 6.61 12.10
N LYS A 16 -2.23 7.01 11.35
CA LYS A 16 -3.59 7.21 11.87
C LYS A 16 -4.46 5.96 11.82
N ASN A 17 -4.15 5.01 10.93
CA ASN A 17 -5.04 3.89 10.63
C ASN A 17 -4.45 2.52 10.95
N ALA A 18 -3.17 2.45 11.32
CA ALA A 18 -2.49 1.18 11.55
C ALA A 18 -3.13 0.34 12.64
N GLY A 19 -3.60 0.96 13.71
CA GLY A 19 -4.23 0.23 14.82
C GLY A 19 -5.40 -0.63 14.34
N THR A 20 -6.29 -0.06 13.54
CA THR A 20 -7.42 -0.78 12.98
C THR A 20 -6.98 -1.87 12.01
N LEU A 21 -6.03 -1.54 11.11
CA LEU A 21 -5.55 -2.50 10.13
C LEU A 21 -4.85 -3.70 10.77
N LEU A 22 -4.04 -3.45 11.80
CA LEU A 22 -3.33 -4.52 12.51
C LEU A 22 -4.31 -5.47 13.21
N GLN A 23 -5.40 -4.94 13.77
CA GLN A 23 -6.43 -5.76 14.39
C GLN A 23 -7.19 -6.64 13.39
N GLN A 24 -7.27 -6.21 12.14
CA GLN A 24 -7.99 -6.91 11.06
C GLN A 24 -7.13 -7.93 10.32
N LEU A 25 -5.83 -8.02 10.62
CA LEU A 25 -4.96 -9.01 9.99
C LEU A 25 -5.41 -10.43 10.33
N PRO A 26 -5.23 -11.40 9.40
CA PRO A 26 -5.40 -12.81 9.73
C PRO A 26 -4.53 -13.20 10.92
N ASP A 27 -5.02 -14.08 11.79
CA ASP A 27 -4.35 -14.46 13.03
C ASP A 27 -2.92 -14.94 12.79
N LYS A 28 -2.71 -15.75 11.76
CA LYS A 28 -1.37 -16.26 11.43
C LYS A 28 -0.38 -15.11 11.14
N LEU A 29 -0.79 -14.16 10.31
CA LEU A 29 0.07 -13.04 9.94
C LEU A 29 0.32 -12.11 11.12
N ARG A 30 -0.70 -11.88 11.95
CA ARG A 30 -0.55 -11.08 13.17
C ARG A 30 0.43 -11.71 14.13
N THR A 31 0.35 -13.04 14.32
CA THR A 31 1.27 -13.79 15.17
C THR A 31 2.70 -13.73 14.65
N GLU A 32 2.89 -13.92 13.34
CA GLU A 32 4.21 -13.84 12.71
C GLU A 32 4.80 -12.43 12.83
N LEU A 33 3.96 -11.39 12.66
CA LEU A 33 4.40 -10.01 12.84
C LEU A 33 4.85 -9.75 14.27
N GLY A 34 4.08 -10.24 15.25
CA GLY A 34 4.44 -10.11 16.67
C GLY A 34 5.79 -10.72 16.98
N ARG A 35 6.08 -11.90 16.43
CA ARG A 35 7.39 -12.54 16.60
C ARG A 35 8.50 -11.71 15.97
N ALA A 36 8.29 -11.23 14.75
CA ALA A 36 9.29 -10.44 14.04
C ALA A 36 9.62 -9.13 14.75
N LEU A 37 8.62 -8.50 15.37
CA LEU A 37 8.78 -7.24 16.11
C LEU A 37 9.03 -7.44 17.61
N GLN A 38 9.04 -8.67 18.08
CA GLN A 38 9.22 -9.03 19.49
C GLN A 38 8.20 -8.29 20.37
N ALA A 39 6.94 -8.30 19.95
CA ALA A 39 5.85 -7.62 20.65
C ALA A 39 4.58 -8.48 20.64
N ASP A 40 3.90 -8.58 21.79
CA ASP A 40 2.66 -9.35 21.90
C ASP A 40 1.51 -8.68 21.10
N ALA A 41 1.47 -7.35 21.12
CA ALA A 41 0.49 -6.57 20.38
C ALA A 41 1.21 -5.49 19.57
N PRO A 42 1.67 -5.80 18.33
CA PRO A 42 2.42 -4.86 17.51
C PRO A 42 1.61 -3.58 17.22
N GLN A 43 2.29 -2.45 17.28
CA GLN A 43 1.71 -1.14 17.02
C GLN A 43 2.39 -0.45 15.84
N ALA A 44 1.76 0.61 15.33
CA ALA A 44 2.28 1.39 14.21
C ALA A 44 3.74 1.83 14.41
N ALA A 45 4.10 2.29 15.60
CA ALA A 45 5.45 2.75 15.89
C ALA A 45 6.50 1.67 15.68
N GLN A 46 6.18 0.42 15.99
CA GLN A 46 7.10 -0.70 15.82
C GLN A 46 7.27 -1.07 14.34
N LEU A 47 6.18 -1.02 13.56
CA LEU A 47 6.25 -1.18 12.11
C LEU A 47 7.11 -0.10 11.46
N VAL A 48 6.88 1.15 11.83
CA VAL A 48 7.63 2.30 11.29
C VAL A 48 9.12 2.16 11.62
N SER A 49 9.45 1.83 12.85
CA SER A 49 10.84 1.66 13.27
C SER A 49 11.57 0.58 12.47
N ALA A 50 10.87 -0.50 12.10
CA ALA A 50 11.45 -1.62 11.35
C ALA A 50 11.85 -1.23 9.91
N VAL A 51 11.31 -0.15 9.36
CA VAL A 51 11.55 0.28 7.96
C VAL A 51 11.97 1.75 7.85
N GLU A 52 12.44 2.34 8.92
CA GLU A 52 12.73 3.78 8.94
C GLU A 52 13.98 4.19 8.15
N THR A 53 14.84 3.24 7.79
CA THR A 53 16.01 3.48 6.94
C THR A 53 15.95 2.63 5.69
N ALA A 54 16.64 3.09 4.62
CA ALA A 54 16.73 2.33 3.37
C ALA A 54 17.34 0.94 3.59
N ASP A 55 18.39 0.86 4.40
CA ASP A 55 19.07 -0.41 4.69
C ASP A 55 18.14 -1.40 5.38
N LYS A 56 17.39 -0.95 6.38
CA LYS A 56 16.42 -1.80 7.08
C LYS A 56 15.34 -2.32 6.14
N ALA A 57 14.78 -1.43 5.30
CA ALA A 57 13.74 -1.82 4.35
C ALA A 57 14.27 -2.82 3.31
N GLN A 58 15.46 -2.57 2.76
CA GLN A 58 16.06 -3.44 1.74
C GLN A 58 16.44 -4.81 2.30
N ALA A 59 16.73 -4.92 3.58
CA ALA A 59 17.08 -6.19 4.22
C ALA A 59 15.88 -7.14 4.36
N LEU A 60 14.64 -6.65 4.26
CA LEU A 60 13.44 -7.47 4.38
C LEU A 60 13.13 -8.17 3.07
N ASP A 61 13.16 -9.50 3.07
CA ASP A 61 12.82 -10.29 1.89
C ASP A 61 11.30 -10.49 1.74
N ALA A 62 10.90 -11.18 0.68
CA ALA A 62 9.48 -11.37 0.35
C ALA A 62 8.72 -12.18 1.42
N LYS A 63 9.41 -12.93 2.28
CA LYS A 63 8.78 -13.73 3.34
C LYS A 63 8.66 -12.97 4.65
N SER A 64 9.28 -11.80 4.77
CA SER A 64 9.23 -10.99 5.98
C SER A 64 7.79 -10.61 6.34
N PRO A 65 7.31 -10.91 7.55
CA PRO A 65 5.97 -10.47 7.98
C PRO A 65 5.82 -8.95 7.98
N VAL A 66 6.88 -8.21 8.33
CA VAL A 66 6.86 -6.74 8.30
C VAL A 66 6.61 -6.25 6.88
N ARG A 67 7.34 -6.77 5.91
CA ARG A 67 7.17 -6.41 4.50
C ARG A 67 5.77 -6.77 4.00
N GLN A 68 5.28 -7.97 4.31
CA GLN A 68 3.93 -8.40 3.90
C GLN A 68 2.84 -7.50 4.48
N VAL A 69 2.95 -7.15 5.77
CA VAL A 69 1.97 -6.27 6.42
C VAL A 69 1.99 -4.88 5.83
N LEU A 70 3.16 -4.31 5.57
CA LEU A 70 3.26 -2.98 4.95
C LEU A 70 2.69 -2.97 3.54
N LEU A 71 2.94 -4.01 2.75
CA LEU A 71 2.35 -4.15 1.41
C LEU A 71 0.83 -4.25 1.49
N HIS A 72 0.30 -5.02 2.45
CA HIS A 72 -1.13 -5.10 2.69
C HIS A 72 -1.72 -3.72 3.03
N CYS A 73 -1.07 -2.99 3.93
CA CYS A 73 -1.53 -1.66 4.33
C CYS A 73 -1.51 -0.68 3.15
N ALA A 74 -0.46 -0.72 2.32
CA ALA A 74 -0.36 0.14 1.14
C ALA A 74 -1.43 -0.21 0.09
N ALA A 75 -1.68 -1.50 -0.13
CA ALA A 75 -2.75 -1.95 -1.03
C ALA A 75 -4.11 -1.46 -0.52
N HIS A 76 -4.35 -1.53 0.78
CA HIS A 76 -5.58 -1.04 1.39
C HIS A 76 -5.72 0.48 1.21
N TYR A 77 -4.64 1.22 1.43
CA TYR A 77 -4.61 2.68 1.24
C TYR A 77 -4.98 3.07 -0.20
N LEU A 78 -4.37 2.42 -1.17
CA LEU A 78 -4.60 2.77 -2.58
C LEU A 78 -5.91 2.20 -3.13
N GLY A 79 -6.31 1.01 -2.67
CA GLY A 79 -7.46 0.29 -3.23
C GLY A 79 -8.78 0.50 -2.50
N ARG A 80 -8.75 0.92 -1.24
CA ARG A 80 -9.96 0.97 -0.41
C ARG A 80 -10.17 2.26 0.37
N ALA A 81 -9.12 3.05 0.59
CA ALA A 81 -9.24 4.28 1.35
C ALA A 81 -9.80 5.39 0.45
N LEU A 82 -11.09 5.65 0.60
CA LEU A 82 -11.80 6.67 -0.17
C LEU A 82 -12.29 7.79 0.73
N HIS A 83 -12.31 9.00 0.19
CA HIS A 83 -12.94 10.15 0.80
C HIS A 83 -13.93 10.73 -0.21
N GLU A 84 -15.21 10.79 0.16
CA GLU A 84 -16.28 11.24 -0.73
C GLU A 84 -16.28 10.48 -2.08
N GLY A 85 -16.03 9.16 -2.02
CA GLY A 85 -16.02 8.30 -3.18
C GLY A 85 -14.77 8.36 -4.04
N LYS A 86 -13.75 9.12 -3.63
CA LYS A 86 -12.52 9.30 -4.40
C LYS A 86 -11.31 8.81 -3.61
N PRO A 87 -10.26 8.30 -4.29
CA PRO A 87 -9.02 7.91 -3.61
C PRO A 87 -8.44 9.06 -2.77
N ILE A 88 -7.97 8.73 -1.58
CA ILE A 88 -7.37 9.72 -0.68
C ILE A 88 -6.01 10.19 -1.22
N ASP A 89 -5.21 9.25 -1.75
CA ASP A 89 -3.90 9.59 -2.26
C ASP A 89 -4.02 10.47 -3.51
N PRO A 90 -3.36 11.65 -3.55
CA PRO A 90 -3.54 12.57 -4.67
C PRO A 90 -3.01 12.03 -6.00
N VAL A 91 -1.93 11.24 -5.98
CA VAL A 91 -1.38 10.63 -7.20
C VAL A 91 -2.30 9.51 -7.69
N ALA A 92 -2.80 8.68 -6.78
CA ALA A 92 -3.80 7.66 -7.10
C ALA A 92 -5.06 8.28 -7.70
N ARG A 93 -5.55 9.37 -7.10
CA ARG A 93 -6.74 10.06 -7.60
C ARG A 93 -6.56 10.48 -9.06
N PHE A 94 -5.40 11.02 -9.39
CA PHE A 94 -5.09 11.46 -10.76
C PHE A 94 -5.14 10.28 -11.74
N HIS A 95 -4.38 9.23 -11.48
CA HIS A 95 -4.28 8.09 -12.41
C HIS A 95 -5.58 7.28 -12.49
N LEU A 96 -6.18 6.99 -11.35
CA LEU A 96 -7.43 6.22 -11.32
C LEU A 96 -8.58 7.01 -11.96
N GLY A 97 -8.61 8.34 -11.77
CA GLY A 97 -9.57 9.22 -12.44
C GLY A 97 -9.41 9.21 -13.96
N ASN A 98 -8.23 8.92 -14.46
CA ASN A 98 -7.96 8.79 -15.91
C ASN A 98 -8.18 7.37 -16.44
N GLY A 99 -8.67 6.44 -15.62
CA GLY A 99 -9.02 5.10 -16.06
C GLY A 99 -7.95 4.05 -15.87
N ALA A 100 -6.85 4.36 -15.18
CA ALA A 100 -5.83 3.37 -14.84
C ALA A 100 -6.31 2.45 -13.72
N ARG A 101 -5.56 1.37 -13.49
CA ARG A 101 -5.72 0.50 -12.32
C ARG A 101 -4.46 0.47 -11.50
N VAL A 102 -4.58 0.12 -10.21
CA VAL A 102 -3.42 -0.15 -9.36
C VAL A 102 -2.86 -1.50 -9.77
N GLU A 103 -1.65 -1.51 -10.33
CA GLU A 103 -1.09 -2.71 -10.93
C GLU A 103 -0.12 -3.44 -10.02
N ARG A 104 0.80 -2.73 -9.37
CA ARG A 104 1.88 -3.34 -8.61
C ARG A 104 2.46 -2.37 -7.59
N LEU A 105 2.81 -2.89 -6.42
CA LEU A 105 3.62 -2.18 -5.43
C LEU A 105 5.07 -2.63 -5.55
N ASN A 106 5.98 -1.66 -5.49
CA ASN A 106 7.41 -1.91 -5.62
C ASN A 106 8.08 -1.64 -4.28
N TRP A 107 8.56 -2.72 -3.64
CA TRP A 107 9.28 -2.62 -2.37
C TRP A 107 10.63 -1.95 -2.59
N ALA A 108 10.96 -0.97 -1.71
CA ALA A 108 12.21 -0.20 -1.81
C ALA A 108 12.41 0.46 -3.18
N GLY A 109 11.32 0.83 -3.86
CA GLY A 109 11.39 1.46 -5.19
C GLY A 109 12.01 2.84 -5.17
N ASP A 110 11.92 3.57 -4.05
CA ASP A 110 12.58 4.87 -3.85
C ASP A 110 13.24 4.90 -2.47
N PRO A 111 14.53 4.55 -2.39
CA PRO A 111 15.24 4.53 -1.10
C PRO A 111 15.71 5.90 -0.63
N SER A 112 15.37 6.98 -1.36
CA SER A 112 15.74 8.34 -0.99
C SER A 112 15.09 8.76 0.33
N SER A 113 15.63 9.81 0.95
CA SER A 113 15.05 10.41 2.14
C SER A 113 13.59 10.80 1.93
N LYS A 114 13.27 11.37 0.76
CA LYS A 114 11.91 11.75 0.40
C LYS A 114 10.99 10.53 0.29
N GLY A 115 11.43 9.47 -0.39
CA GLY A 115 10.66 8.22 -0.53
C GLY A 115 10.37 7.59 0.81
N LEU A 116 11.36 7.54 1.70
CA LEU A 116 11.18 7.00 3.06
C LEU A 116 10.18 7.80 3.86
N LYS A 117 10.23 9.13 3.78
CA LYS A 117 9.29 10.01 4.50
C LYS A 117 7.86 9.88 3.99
N GLN A 118 7.68 9.69 2.69
CA GLN A 118 6.36 9.59 2.09
C GLN A 118 5.71 8.22 2.28
N SER A 119 6.49 7.15 2.11
CA SER A 119 5.93 5.80 1.97
C SER A 119 6.90 4.68 2.33
N PHE A 120 7.87 4.90 3.19
CA PHE A 120 8.88 3.89 3.56
C PHE A 120 9.65 3.35 2.34
N GLY A 121 9.74 4.16 1.27
CA GLY A 121 10.41 3.76 0.04
C GLY A 121 9.55 3.01 -0.95
N LEU A 122 8.27 2.76 -0.66
CA LEU A 122 7.35 2.12 -1.59
C LEU A 122 7.02 3.01 -2.78
N MET A 123 6.90 2.40 -3.95
CA MET A 123 6.36 3.02 -5.15
C MET A 123 5.27 2.13 -5.75
N VAL A 124 4.48 2.69 -6.66
CA VAL A 124 3.36 1.99 -7.26
C VAL A 124 3.37 2.15 -8.78
N ASN A 125 3.00 1.09 -9.48
CA ASN A 125 2.71 1.15 -10.91
C ASN A 125 1.20 1.29 -11.11
N TYR A 126 0.79 2.30 -11.90
CA TYR A 126 -0.57 2.41 -12.42
C TYR A 126 -0.55 1.97 -13.88
N LEU A 127 -1.43 1.06 -14.25
CA LEU A 127 -1.50 0.55 -15.63
C LEU A 127 -2.66 1.16 -16.38
N TYR A 128 -2.36 1.75 -17.54
CA TYR A 128 -3.32 2.25 -18.49
C TYR A 128 -3.54 1.21 -19.58
N ASP A 129 -4.61 0.43 -19.45
CA ASP A 129 -5.04 -0.52 -20.48
C ASP A 129 -6.06 0.20 -21.36
N LEU A 130 -5.67 0.56 -22.58
CA LEU A 130 -6.49 1.40 -23.47
C LEU A 130 -7.86 0.80 -23.74
N LYS A 131 -8.00 -0.51 -23.68
CA LYS A 131 -9.28 -1.20 -23.91
C LYS A 131 -10.20 -1.15 -22.70
N ARG A 132 -9.70 -0.74 -21.54
CA ARG A 132 -10.42 -0.80 -20.26
C ARG A 132 -10.58 0.54 -19.55
N LEU A 133 -10.13 1.63 -20.15
CA LEU A 133 -10.17 2.96 -19.50
C LEU A 133 -11.57 3.33 -19.05
N ASP A 134 -12.56 3.18 -19.93
CA ASP A 134 -13.94 3.53 -19.60
C ASP A 134 -14.54 2.60 -18.56
N LYS A 135 -14.24 1.31 -18.63
CA LYS A 135 -14.68 0.34 -17.63
C LYS A 135 -14.13 0.70 -16.26
N HIS A 136 -12.85 1.05 -16.18
CA HIS A 136 -12.20 1.43 -14.92
C HIS A 136 -12.79 2.72 -14.36
N ARG A 137 -13.06 3.72 -15.20
CA ARG A 137 -13.71 4.96 -14.76
C ARG A 137 -15.10 4.69 -14.19
N THR A 138 -15.86 3.80 -14.82
CA THR A 138 -17.19 3.40 -14.34
C THR A 138 -17.10 2.70 -12.98
N GLN A 139 -16.15 1.78 -12.82
CA GLN A 139 -15.94 1.11 -11.53
C GLN A 139 -15.62 2.12 -10.43
N LEU A 140 -14.72 3.06 -10.71
CA LEU A 140 -14.35 4.09 -9.73
C LEU A 140 -15.55 4.97 -9.34
N ALA A 141 -16.40 5.34 -10.31
CA ALA A 141 -17.60 6.10 -10.04
C ALA A 141 -18.59 5.36 -9.14
N GLN A 142 -18.51 4.02 -9.11
CA GLN A 142 -19.31 3.16 -8.22
C GLN A 142 -18.64 2.90 -6.87
N GLY A 143 -17.52 3.56 -6.58
CA GLY A 143 -16.80 3.39 -5.33
C GLY A 143 -15.88 2.17 -5.30
N GLN A 144 -15.57 1.59 -6.47
CA GLN A 144 -14.66 0.45 -6.58
C GLN A 144 -13.40 0.85 -7.32
N VAL A 145 -12.24 0.75 -6.65
CA VAL A 145 -10.95 1.03 -7.27
C VAL A 145 -10.53 -0.17 -8.11
N PRO A 146 -10.25 0.02 -9.42
CA PRO A 146 -9.71 -1.07 -10.24
C PRO A 146 -8.32 -1.47 -9.76
N VAL A 147 -8.12 -2.76 -9.50
CA VAL A 147 -6.84 -3.32 -9.03
C VAL A 147 -6.51 -4.59 -9.79
N SER A 148 -5.21 -4.89 -9.90
CA SER A 148 -4.74 -6.14 -10.48
C SER A 148 -5.01 -7.32 -9.55
N LYS A 149 -4.81 -8.55 -10.07
CA LYS A 149 -4.86 -9.75 -9.24
C LYS A 149 -3.81 -9.73 -8.13
N GLU A 150 -2.62 -9.23 -8.42
CA GLU A 150 -1.53 -9.09 -7.45
C GLU A 150 -1.94 -8.18 -6.28
N ILE A 151 -2.51 -7.04 -6.59
CA ILE A 151 -2.99 -6.11 -5.55
C ILE A 151 -4.19 -6.68 -4.80
N SER A 152 -5.11 -7.32 -5.49
CA SER A 152 -6.26 -7.97 -4.85
C SER A 152 -5.81 -9.02 -3.83
N ALA A 153 -4.77 -9.79 -4.16
CA ALA A 153 -4.21 -10.79 -3.24
C ALA A 153 -3.64 -10.12 -1.98
N LEU A 154 -3.04 -8.94 -2.11
CA LEU A 154 -2.52 -8.18 -0.95
C LEU A 154 -3.64 -7.66 -0.04
N LEU A 155 -4.83 -7.48 -0.55
CA LEU A 155 -5.97 -7.01 0.25
C LEU A 155 -6.49 -8.07 1.21
N LEU A 156 -6.11 -9.33 1.05
CA LEU A 156 -6.41 -10.44 1.97
C LEU A 156 -7.92 -10.70 2.17
N ASP A 157 -8.69 -10.52 1.14
CA ASP A 157 -10.14 -10.77 1.14
C ASP A 157 -10.47 -12.27 1.08
#